data_9c611ea8adf31c3c90e928cc4b3dfd95
#
_entry.id   9c611ea8adf31c3c90e928cc4b3dfd95
#
_cell.length_a   1.000
_cell.length_b   1.000
_cell.length_c   1.000
_cell.angle_alpha   90.00
_cell.angle_beta   90.00
_cell.angle_gamma   90.00
#
_symmetry.space_group_name_H-M   'P 1'
#
loop_
_entity.id
_entity.type
_entity.pdbx_description
1 polymer ?
#
loop_
_entity_poly.entity_id
_entity_poly.type
_entity_poly.pdbx_seq_one_letter_code
_entity_poly.pdbx_strand_id
1 'polypeptide(L)'
;MDFQKLKNSYRVHKKKYSLVLKPFNVPKYKKTYKTIIIVPFRDNKFQDRKEQLDKFIPYFQKLFKGSIDILVVEQSEDNRKFNRGALLNIGMLLAMARGYKVMISHDFDLLPDKIAKEYYLTYPFSPIHLGNMWKEKYTYDRFIGGAMSMNQKDIIKSNGYPNDFWGWGGEDDALGIRLSKENISILKPQNGIIREMKHEDTKKIKELRNLTFIESVMKDNNTW
;
A
#
# COMPACT_ATOMS: atom_id res chain seq x y z
N MET A 1 18.12 -15.15 20.29
CA MET A 1 18.53 -14.42 19.05
C MET A 1 18.82 -12.97 19.44
N ASP A 2 20.02 -12.45 19.12
CA ASP A 2 20.45 -11.13 19.56
C ASP A 2 19.75 -10.03 18.73
N PHE A 3 18.86 -9.26 19.39
CA PHE A 3 18.06 -8.20 18.77
C PHE A 3 18.92 -7.08 18.17
N GLN A 4 20.10 -6.82 18.75
CA GLN A 4 21.03 -5.82 18.23
C GLN A 4 21.69 -6.28 16.92
N LYS A 5 21.99 -7.59 16.82
CA LYS A 5 22.54 -8.22 15.62
C LYS A 5 21.53 -8.18 14.47
N LEU A 6 20.25 -8.41 14.76
CA LEU A 6 19.14 -8.27 13.80
C LEU A 6 18.94 -6.83 13.34
N LYS A 7 18.96 -5.86 14.26
CA LYS A 7 18.90 -4.42 13.89
C LYS A 7 20.06 -3.99 13.00
N ASN A 8 21.26 -4.46 13.28
CA ASN A 8 22.45 -4.13 12.47
C ASN A 8 22.37 -4.77 11.09
N SER A 9 21.94 -6.02 10.99
CA SER A 9 21.72 -6.73 9.72
C SER A 9 20.65 -6.04 8.88
N TYR A 10 19.52 -5.61 9.48
CA TYR A 10 18.50 -4.82 8.82
C TYR A 10 19.03 -3.48 8.29
N ARG A 11 19.81 -2.75 9.10
CA ARG A 11 20.44 -1.48 8.67
C ARG A 11 21.40 -1.68 7.50
N VAL A 12 22.18 -2.77 7.48
CA VAL A 12 23.08 -3.11 6.38
C VAL A 12 22.27 -3.47 5.13
N HIS A 13 21.23 -4.27 5.26
CA HIS A 13 20.34 -4.64 4.16
C HIS A 13 19.61 -3.43 3.57
N LYS A 14 19.11 -2.55 4.42
CA LYS A 14 18.46 -1.28 4.02
C LYS A 14 19.42 -0.29 3.34
N LYS A 15 20.74 -0.32 3.67
CA LYS A 15 21.77 0.46 2.96
C LYS A 15 22.11 -0.08 1.58
N LYS A 16 22.01 -1.39 1.37
CA LYS A 16 22.34 -2.05 0.10
C LYS A 16 21.35 -1.73 -1.01
N TYR A 17 20.09 -1.45 -0.66
CA TYR A 17 19.04 -1.10 -1.61
C TYR A 17 18.53 0.31 -1.31
N SER A 18 18.98 1.27 -2.12
CA SER A 18 18.54 2.66 -1.96
C SER A 18 17.27 2.90 -2.81
N LEU A 19 16.16 3.06 -2.13
CA LEU A 19 14.91 3.45 -2.74
C LEU A 19 15.03 4.87 -3.33
N VAL A 20 14.84 5.02 -4.63
CA VAL A 20 14.90 6.31 -5.32
C VAL A 20 13.52 6.93 -5.31
N LEU A 21 13.36 8.02 -4.56
CA LEU A 21 12.12 8.78 -4.44
C LEU A 21 12.24 10.07 -5.25
N LYS A 22 11.28 10.36 -6.13
CA LYS A 22 11.29 11.54 -7.01
C LYS A 22 10.05 12.40 -6.79
N PRO A 23 10.18 13.74 -6.68
CA PRO A 23 9.03 14.65 -6.69
C PRO A 23 8.19 14.44 -7.95
N PHE A 24 6.87 14.53 -7.81
CA PHE A 24 5.94 14.33 -8.91
C PHE A 24 4.74 15.27 -8.84
N ASN A 25 4.46 15.92 -9.97
CA ASN A 25 3.25 16.71 -10.17
C ASN A 25 2.37 16.09 -11.24
N VAL A 26 1.06 16.28 -11.13
CA VAL A 26 0.11 15.78 -12.10
C VAL A 26 0.38 16.36 -13.48
N PRO A 27 0.48 15.54 -14.55
CA PRO A 27 0.65 16.04 -15.91
C PRO A 27 -0.53 16.90 -16.37
N LYS A 28 -0.25 17.93 -17.21
CA LYS A 28 -1.32 18.77 -17.79
C LYS A 28 -2.28 17.98 -18.67
N TYR A 29 -1.78 17.00 -19.42
CA TYR A 29 -2.58 16.14 -20.29
C TYR A 29 -2.77 14.79 -19.66
N LYS A 30 -4.04 14.36 -19.57
CA LYS A 30 -4.41 13.07 -18.97
C LYS A 30 -5.07 12.20 -20.03
N LYS A 31 -4.59 10.98 -20.12
CA LYS A 31 -5.30 9.88 -20.79
C LYS A 31 -6.00 9.07 -19.72
N THR A 32 -7.28 8.76 -19.96
CA THR A 32 -8.06 7.91 -19.06
C THR A 32 -7.62 6.46 -19.22
N TYR A 33 -7.38 5.80 -18.10
CA TYR A 33 -7.05 4.38 -18.04
C TYR A 33 -8.04 3.67 -17.13
N LYS A 34 -8.33 2.41 -17.45
CA LYS A 34 -9.13 1.56 -16.57
C LYS A 34 -8.38 1.34 -15.26
N THR A 35 -8.87 1.98 -14.20
CA THR A 35 -8.24 2.07 -12.88
C THR A 35 -9.09 1.37 -11.84
N ILE A 36 -8.46 0.65 -10.91
CA ILE A 36 -9.12 0.00 -9.78
C ILE A 36 -8.35 0.27 -8.48
N ILE A 37 -9.11 0.52 -7.40
CA ILE A 37 -8.60 0.54 -6.04
C ILE A 37 -8.80 -0.83 -5.43
N ILE A 38 -7.75 -1.39 -4.84
CA ILE A 38 -7.74 -2.69 -4.19
C ILE A 38 -7.63 -2.45 -2.69
N VAL A 39 -8.64 -2.87 -1.96
CA VAL A 39 -8.82 -2.65 -0.53
C VAL A 39 -8.74 -3.99 0.19
N PRO A 40 -7.63 -4.30 0.88
CA PRO A 40 -7.56 -5.49 1.72
C PRO A 40 -8.41 -5.27 2.98
N PHE A 41 -9.27 -6.23 3.29
CA PHE A 41 -10.22 -6.11 4.39
C PHE A 41 -10.28 -7.38 5.24
N ARG A 42 -10.45 -7.21 6.52
CA ARG A 42 -11.00 -8.13 7.49
C ARG A 42 -11.50 -7.35 8.68
N ASP A 43 -12.72 -7.63 9.10
CA ASP A 43 -13.21 -7.06 10.34
C ASP A 43 -12.49 -7.68 11.55
N ASN A 44 -12.48 -6.99 12.67
CA ASN A 44 -11.92 -7.50 13.91
C ASN A 44 -12.55 -6.83 15.13
N LYS A 45 -12.52 -7.52 16.26
CA LYS A 45 -13.13 -7.08 17.53
C LYS A 45 -12.44 -5.89 18.21
N PHE A 46 -11.31 -5.43 17.70
CA PHE A 46 -10.51 -4.35 18.31
C PHE A 46 -10.70 -3.00 17.63
N GLN A 47 -11.25 -3.00 16.42
CA GLN A 47 -11.39 -1.82 15.60
C GLN A 47 -12.67 -1.93 14.76
N ASP A 48 -13.43 -0.86 14.63
CA ASP A 48 -14.67 -0.82 13.83
C ASP A 48 -14.37 -0.77 12.32
N ARG A 49 -13.73 -1.83 11.82
CA ARG A 49 -13.26 -1.89 10.42
C ARG A 49 -14.40 -1.90 9.42
N LYS A 50 -15.49 -2.57 9.76
CA LYS A 50 -16.72 -2.58 8.96
C LYS A 50 -17.29 -1.18 8.81
N GLU A 51 -17.40 -0.42 9.90
CA GLU A 51 -17.92 0.96 9.87
C GLU A 51 -17.03 1.88 9.02
N GLN A 52 -15.70 1.71 9.11
CA GLN A 52 -14.77 2.47 8.28
C GLN A 52 -14.95 2.17 6.79
N LEU A 53 -15.11 0.89 6.41
CA LEU A 53 -15.35 0.48 5.03
C LEU A 53 -16.68 1.04 4.51
N ASP A 54 -17.74 1.02 5.33
CA ASP A 54 -19.06 1.55 5.01
C ASP A 54 -19.04 3.09 4.80
N LYS A 55 -18.06 3.80 5.36
CA LYS A 55 -17.81 5.23 5.09
C LYS A 55 -16.92 5.43 3.87
N PHE A 56 -15.91 4.59 3.69
CA PHE A 56 -14.94 4.68 2.60
C PHE A 56 -15.58 4.53 1.22
N ILE A 57 -16.39 3.50 1.02
CA ILE A 57 -16.98 3.19 -0.29
C ILE A 57 -17.82 4.36 -0.84
N PRO A 58 -18.83 4.89 -0.11
CA PRO A 58 -19.63 6.02 -0.59
C PRO A 58 -18.81 7.29 -0.81
N TYR A 59 -17.80 7.54 0.05
CA TYR A 59 -16.91 8.68 -0.13
C TYR A 59 -16.17 8.62 -1.46
N PHE A 60 -15.56 7.47 -1.79
CA PHE A 60 -14.83 7.27 -3.04
C PHE A 60 -15.76 7.30 -4.26
N GLN A 61 -16.92 6.68 -4.19
CA GLN A 61 -17.93 6.75 -5.25
C GLN A 61 -18.34 8.20 -5.57
N LYS A 62 -18.59 9.01 -4.52
CA LYS A 62 -18.89 10.45 -4.66
C LYS A 62 -17.72 11.24 -5.23
N LEU A 63 -16.49 10.98 -4.75
CA LEU A 63 -15.29 11.70 -5.16
C LEU A 63 -14.93 11.41 -6.62
N PHE A 64 -14.94 10.14 -7.02
CA PHE A 64 -14.49 9.69 -8.35
C PHE A 64 -15.60 9.58 -9.39
N LYS A 65 -16.88 9.62 -8.98
CA LYS A 65 -18.05 9.61 -9.88
C LYS A 65 -18.00 8.49 -10.93
N GLY A 66 -17.61 7.28 -10.54
CA GLY A 66 -17.51 6.11 -11.42
C GLY A 66 -16.26 6.05 -12.30
N SER A 67 -15.31 6.98 -12.15
CA SER A 67 -14.06 6.96 -12.95
C SER A 67 -13.06 5.91 -12.46
N ILE A 68 -13.26 5.34 -11.27
CA ILE A 68 -12.41 4.31 -10.67
C ILE A 68 -13.32 3.25 -10.04
N ASP A 69 -12.99 1.98 -10.28
CA ASP A 69 -13.64 0.86 -9.62
C ASP A 69 -13.00 0.55 -8.26
N ILE A 70 -13.75 -0.10 -7.36
CA ILE A 70 -13.26 -0.51 -6.04
C ILE A 70 -13.42 -2.02 -5.93
N LEU A 71 -12.36 -2.71 -5.55
CA LEU A 71 -12.34 -4.14 -5.24
C LEU A 71 -11.94 -4.32 -3.77
N VAL A 72 -12.88 -4.78 -2.96
CA VAL A 72 -12.60 -5.21 -1.59
C VAL A 72 -12.21 -6.67 -1.63
N VAL A 73 -11.03 -7.00 -1.08
CA VAL A 73 -10.52 -8.36 -0.95
C VAL A 73 -10.53 -8.72 0.52
N GLU A 74 -11.49 -9.55 0.91
CA GLU A 74 -11.71 -9.92 2.30
C GLU A 74 -11.00 -11.21 2.67
N GLN A 75 -10.28 -11.21 3.80
CA GLN A 75 -9.71 -12.42 4.38
C GLN A 75 -10.76 -13.13 5.22
N SER A 76 -10.97 -14.43 4.93
CA SER A 76 -11.85 -15.29 5.74
C SER A 76 -11.34 -15.46 7.17
N GLU A 77 -12.23 -15.85 8.07
CA GLU A 77 -11.88 -16.25 9.44
C GLU A 77 -11.13 -17.59 9.41
N ASP A 78 -9.81 -17.53 9.57
CA ASP A 78 -8.90 -18.67 9.47
C ASP A 78 -7.99 -18.82 10.69
N ASN A 79 -8.30 -18.11 11.79
CA ASN A 79 -7.52 -18.06 13.03
C ASN A 79 -6.06 -17.57 12.86
N ARG A 80 -5.69 -17.10 11.67
CA ARG A 80 -4.38 -16.47 11.41
C ARG A 80 -4.48 -14.96 11.53
N LYS A 81 -3.33 -14.29 11.63
CA LYS A 81 -3.28 -12.84 11.57
C LYS A 81 -3.66 -12.34 10.18
N PHE A 82 -3.95 -11.05 10.06
CA PHE A 82 -4.27 -10.42 8.78
C PHE A 82 -3.07 -10.45 7.84
N ASN A 83 -3.28 -10.81 6.58
CA ASN A 83 -2.24 -10.84 5.55
C ASN A 83 -2.54 -9.83 4.44
N ARG A 84 -2.22 -8.56 4.72
CA ARG A 84 -2.48 -7.46 3.80
C ARG A 84 -1.79 -7.66 2.44
N GLY A 85 -0.53 -8.14 2.43
CA GLY A 85 0.24 -8.34 1.20
C GLY A 85 -0.40 -9.36 0.27
N ALA A 86 -0.77 -10.53 0.78
CA ALA A 86 -1.43 -11.57 -0.01
C ALA A 86 -2.77 -11.10 -0.59
N LEU A 87 -3.59 -10.39 0.19
CA LEU A 87 -4.87 -9.85 -0.28
C LEU A 87 -4.68 -8.82 -1.41
N LEU A 88 -3.67 -7.95 -1.29
CA LEU A 88 -3.33 -7.00 -2.34
C LEU A 88 -2.88 -7.71 -3.62
N ASN A 89 -2.05 -8.74 -3.52
CA ASN A 89 -1.62 -9.53 -4.68
C ASN A 89 -2.80 -10.23 -5.36
N ILE A 90 -3.70 -10.86 -4.60
CA ILE A 90 -4.93 -11.47 -5.13
C ILE A 90 -5.75 -10.42 -5.89
N GLY A 91 -5.96 -9.25 -5.30
CA GLY A 91 -6.67 -8.16 -5.94
C GLY A 91 -6.00 -7.67 -7.23
N MET A 92 -4.67 -7.55 -7.24
CA MET A 92 -3.89 -7.17 -8.42
C MET A 92 -3.99 -8.20 -9.55
N LEU A 93 -3.90 -9.51 -9.23
CA LEU A 93 -4.07 -10.58 -10.21
C LEU A 93 -5.46 -10.57 -10.85
N LEU A 94 -6.52 -10.43 -10.03
CA LEU A 94 -7.90 -10.31 -10.50
C LEU A 94 -8.10 -9.06 -11.37
N ALA A 95 -7.50 -7.94 -10.98
CA ALA A 95 -7.56 -6.70 -11.75
C ALA A 95 -6.86 -6.83 -13.11
N MET A 96 -5.66 -7.43 -13.14
CA MET A 96 -4.94 -7.70 -14.39
C MET A 96 -5.74 -8.59 -15.32
N ALA A 97 -6.33 -9.69 -14.82
CA ALA A 97 -7.17 -10.59 -15.58
C ALA A 97 -8.42 -9.88 -16.17
N ARG A 98 -8.92 -8.83 -15.51
CA ARG A 98 -10.04 -7.98 -15.97
C ARG A 98 -9.62 -6.79 -16.83
N GLY A 99 -8.34 -6.71 -17.21
CA GLY A 99 -7.79 -5.71 -18.12
C GLY A 99 -7.57 -4.32 -17.52
N TYR A 100 -7.54 -4.20 -16.18
CA TYR A 100 -7.16 -2.93 -15.54
C TYR A 100 -5.69 -2.59 -15.83
N LYS A 101 -5.42 -1.31 -16.08
CA LYS A 101 -4.08 -0.81 -16.41
C LYS A 101 -3.41 -0.11 -15.23
N VAL A 102 -4.21 0.38 -14.31
CA VAL A 102 -3.78 1.06 -13.08
C VAL A 102 -4.42 0.35 -11.89
N MET A 103 -3.59 -0.09 -10.97
CA MET A 103 -3.99 -0.78 -9.73
C MET A 103 -3.46 0.01 -8.54
N ILE A 104 -4.37 0.35 -7.62
CA ILE A 104 -4.06 1.18 -6.46
C ILE A 104 -4.31 0.34 -5.21
N SER A 105 -3.23 -0.08 -4.52
CA SER A 105 -3.35 -0.60 -3.16
C SER A 105 -3.74 0.53 -2.23
N HIS A 106 -4.72 0.32 -1.35
CA HIS A 106 -5.26 1.39 -0.54
C HIS A 106 -5.80 0.92 0.81
N ASP A 107 -5.43 1.61 1.88
CA ASP A 107 -6.01 1.40 3.19
C ASP A 107 -7.35 2.18 3.30
N PHE A 108 -8.42 1.52 3.73
CA PHE A 108 -9.77 2.09 3.68
C PHE A 108 -10.06 3.14 4.77
N ASP A 109 -9.11 3.39 5.66
CA ASP A 109 -9.16 4.49 6.64
C ASP A 109 -8.56 5.82 6.11
N LEU A 110 -8.09 5.85 4.86
CA LEU A 110 -7.47 7.00 4.23
C LEU A 110 -8.39 7.68 3.20
N LEU A 111 -8.65 8.96 3.38
CA LEU A 111 -9.58 9.73 2.55
C LEU A 111 -8.86 10.88 1.82
N PRO A 112 -8.69 10.79 0.48
CA PRO A 112 -8.04 11.83 -0.33
C PRO A 112 -8.97 13.03 -0.57
N ASP A 113 -8.39 14.23 -0.61
CA ASP A 113 -9.09 15.45 -1.04
C ASP A 113 -9.23 15.54 -2.57
N LYS A 114 -9.84 16.65 -3.06
CA LYS A 114 -10.03 16.89 -4.49
C LYS A 114 -8.72 17.09 -5.26
N ILE A 115 -7.67 17.58 -4.62
CA ILE A 115 -6.34 17.77 -5.25
C ILE A 115 -5.65 16.41 -5.34
N ALA A 116 -5.67 15.64 -4.26
CA ALA A 116 -5.12 14.28 -4.22
C ALA A 116 -5.78 13.37 -5.28
N LYS A 117 -7.11 13.49 -5.50
CA LYS A 117 -7.86 12.76 -6.53
C LYS A 117 -7.15 12.74 -7.89
N GLU A 118 -6.51 13.85 -8.29
CA GLU A 118 -5.89 13.98 -9.58
C GLU A 118 -4.74 13.00 -9.81
N TYR A 119 -4.01 12.64 -8.75
CA TYR A 119 -2.95 11.63 -8.79
C TYR A 119 -3.51 10.22 -8.94
N TYR A 120 -4.69 9.91 -8.38
CA TYR A 120 -5.36 8.62 -8.59
C TYR A 120 -5.80 8.40 -10.04
N LEU A 121 -6.11 9.48 -10.75
CA LEU A 121 -6.53 9.46 -12.16
C LEU A 121 -5.33 9.52 -13.13
N THR A 122 -4.11 9.60 -12.61
CA THR A 122 -2.88 9.70 -13.41
C THR A 122 -2.31 8.31 -13.66
N TYR A 123 -1.88 8.02 -14.91
CA TYR A 123 -1.18 6.78 -15.20
C TYR A 123 0.20 6.73 -14.52
N PRO A 124 0.49 5.71 -13.70
CA PRO A 124 1.77 5.60 -13.02
C PRO A 124 2.83 5.00 -13.95
N PHE A 125 3.57 5.83 -14.69
CA PHE A 125 4.73 5.37 -15.46
C PHE A 125 5.83 4.77 -14.59
N SER A 126 5.82 5.11 -13.33
CA SER A 126 6.56 4.54 -12.21
C SER A 126 5.62 4.59 -11.01
N PRO A 127 5.72 3.72 -10.00
CA PRO A 127 4.84 3.73 -8.85
C PRO A 127 4.66 5.12 -8.24
N ILE A 128 3.40 5.54 -7.99
CA ILE A 128 3.09 6.81 -7.33
C ILE A 128 2.68 6.51 -5.89
N HIS A 129 3.48 6.95 -4.92
CA HIS A 129 3.17 6.81 -3.50
C HIS A 129 2.12 7.84 -3.08
N LEU A 130 0.85 7.47 -3.22
CA LEU A 130 -0.27 8.33 -2.84
C LEU A 130 -0.29 8.61 -1.34
N GLY A 131 0.08 7.62 -0.52
CA GLY A 131 0.22 7.75 0.94
C GLY A 131 1.20 8.84 1.37
N ASN A 132 2.07 9.37 0.49
CA ASN A 132 2.92 10.53 0.78
C ASN A 132 2.11 11.81 1.09
N MET A 133 0.85 11.88 0.66
CA MET A 133 -0.04 13.01 0.94
C MET A 133 -0.68 12.93 2.34
N TRP A 134 -0.50 11.82 3.06
CA TRP A 134 -0.91 11.64 4.45
C TRP A 134 0.22 12.08 5.39
N LYS A 135 0.23 13.37 5.76
CA LYS A 135 1.35 14.00 6.46
C LYS A 135 1.23 13.99 7.98
N GLU A 136 0.07 13.59 8.50
CA GLU A 136 -0.21 13.67 9.94
C GLU A 136 0.53 12.60 10.78
N LYS A 137 0.86 11.45 10.18
CA LYS A 137 1.36 10.27 10.93
C LYS A 137 2.77 9.81 10.57
N TYR A 138 3.16 9.91 9.31
CA TYR A 138 4.44 9.38 8.84
C TYR A 138 5.23 10.42 8.05
N THR A 139 6.18 11.05 8.74
CA THR A 139 7.04 12.11 8.19
C THR A 139 8.42 11.64 7.76
N TYR A 140 8.74 10.34 7.91
CA TYR A 140 10.06 9.84 7.52
C TYR A 140 10.14 9.50 6.02
N ASP A 141 11.27 9.89 5.42
CA ASP A 141 11.47 9.91 3.96
C ASP A 141 11.23 8.58 3.23
N ARG A 142 11.33 7.45 3.92
CA ARG A 142 11.22 6.10 3.31
C ARG A 142 9.87 5.42 3.54
N PHE A 143 8.92 6.10 4.11
CA PHE A 143 7.57 5.56 4.23
C PHE A 143 6.93 5.44 2.85
N ILE A 144 6.39 4.27 2.53
CA ILE A 144 5.70 3.99 1.26
C ILE A 144 4.36 3.26 1.45
N GLY A 145 3.86 3.19 2.67
CA GLY A 145 2.59 2.54 3.02
C GLY A 145 1.35 3.39 2.74
N GLY A 146 0.21 2.88 3.12
CA GLY A 146 -1.10 3.52 3.06
C GLY A 146 -1.78 3.41 1.70
N ALA A 147 -1.19 4.01 0.65
CA ALA A 147 -1.74 3.93 -0.70
C ALA A 147 -0.64 4.06 -1.76
N MET A 148 -0.65 3.15 -2.74
CA MET A 148 0.33 3.09 -3.83
C MET A 148 -0.36 2.81 -5.16
N SER A 149 -0.18 3.68 -6.16
CA SER A 149 -0.64 3.46 -7.52
C SER A 149 0.47 2.85 -8.37
N MET A 150 0.19 1.72 -9.02
CA MET A 150 1.15 0.99 -9.85
C MET A 150 0.53 0.55 -11.17
N ASN A 151 1.34 0.46 -12.22
CA ASN A 151 1.00 -0.20 -13.47
C ASN A 151 1.34 -1.70 -13.41
N GLN A 152 0.75 -2.46 -14.33
CA GLN A 152 0.95 -3.91 -14.41
C GLN A 152 2.43 -4.31 -14.56
N LYS A 153 3.20 -3.58 -15.37
CA LYS A 153 4.62 -3.89 -15.63
C LYS A 153 5.45 -3.83 -14.33
N ASP A 154 5.25 -2.78 -13.53
CA ASP A 154 6.01 -2.58 -12.31
C ASP A 154 5.62 -3.58 -11.22
N ILE A 155 4.31 -3.97 -11.15
CA ILE A 155 3.84 -5.02 -10.26
C ILE A 155 4.50 -6.35 -10.59
N ILE A 156 4.49 -6.76 -11.87
CA ILE A 156 5.10 -8.02 -12.31
C ILE A 156 6.61 -7.99 -12.05
N LYS A 157 7.28 -6.90 -12.42
CA LYS A 157 8.73 -6.77 -12.29
C LYS A 157 9.20 -6.81 -10.84
N SER A 158 8.46 -6.17 -9.93
CA SER A 158 8.77 -6.18 -8.48
C SER A 158 8.31 -7.45 -7.78
N ASN A 159 7.53 -8.32 -8.44
CA ASN A 159 6.89 -9.48 -7.84
C ASN A 159 5.92 -9.12 -6.69
N GLY A 160 5.23 -7.97 -6.81
CA GLY A 160 4.20 -7.52 -5.87
C GLY A 160 4.61 -7.42 -4.41
N TYR A 161 3.66 -7.63 -3.51
CA TYR A 161 3.87 -7.69 -2.07
C TYR A 161 4.32 -9.08 -1.62
N PRO A 162 4.96 -9.25 -0.42
CA PRO A 162 5.21 -10.57 0.14
C PRO A 162 3.90 -11.25 0.56
N ASN A 163 3.81 -12.57 0.37
CA ASN A 163 2.62 -13.36 0.73
C ASN A 163 2.66 -13.96 2.14
N ASP A 164 3.81 -13.97 2.77
CA ASP A 164 4.06 -14.65 4.05
C ASP A 164 4.17 -13.69 5.25
N PHE A 165 3.75 -12.44 5.08
CA PHE A 165 3.72 -11.43 6.14
C PHE A 165 2.36 -11.40 6.85
N TRP A 166 2.30 -12.06 8.01
CA TRP A 166 1.10 -12.20 8.83
C TRP A 166 1.11 -11.23 10.02
N GLY A 167 0.09 -10.38 10.10
CA GLY A 167 -0.03 -9.30 11.07
C GLY A 167 0.49 -7.98 10.53
N TRP A 168 0.37 -6.92 11.33
CA TRP A 168 0.71 -5.57 10.92
C TRP A 168 2.21 -5.36 10.79
N GLY A 169 2.64 -4.87 9.65
CA GLY A 169 3.97 -4.29 9.42
C GLY A 169 4.90 -5.13 8.54
N GLY A 170 5.73 -4.44 7.78
CA GLY A 170 6.83 -4.99 6.98
C GLY A 170 6.56 -5.19 5.50
N GLU A 171 5.32 -5.41 5.09
CA GLU A 171 4.97 -5.71 3.70
C GLU A 171 5.24 -4.54 2.75
N ASP A 172 5.00 -3.31 3.21
CA ASP A 172 5.30 -2.10 2.43
C ASP A 172 6.83 -1.90 2.30
N ASP A 173 7.59 -2.09 3.38
CA ASP A 173 9.06 -2.02 3.33
C ASP A 173 9.64 -3.09 2.39
N ALA A 174 9.07 -4.31 2.40
CA ALA A 174 9.48 -5.39 1.50
C ALA A 174 9.21 -5.03 0.03
N LEU A 175 8.02 -4.48 -0.28
CA LEU A 175 7.74 -3.94 -1.61
C LEU A 175 8.78 -2.89 -2.02
N GLY A 176 9.11 -1.96 -1.13
CA GLY A 176 10.15 -0.95 -1.39
C GLY A 176 11.50 -1.54 -1.73
N ILE A 177 11.92 -2.60 -1.03
CA ILE A 177 13.14 -3.34 -1.33
C ILE A 177 13.06 -4.01 -2.70
N ARG A 178 11.93 -4.65 -3.04
CA ARG A 178 11.71 -5.30 -4.34
C ARG A 178 11.77 -4.28 -5.49
N LEU A 179 11.08 -3.14 -5.35
CA LEU A 179 11.14 -2.05 -6.33
C LEU A 179 12.58 -1.52 -6.51
N SER A 180 13.31 -1.35 -5.41
CA SER A 180 14.70 -0.90 -5.45
C SER A 180 15.64 -1.90 -6.14
N LYS A 181 15.47 -3.20 -5.92
CA LYS A 181 16.22 -4.26 -6.60
C LYS A 181 16.07 -4.19 -8.12
N GLU A 182 14.88 -3.83 -8.57
CA GLU A 182 14.52 -3.69 -9.98
C GLU A 182 14.83 -2.31 -10.57
N ASN A 183 15.50 -1.43 -9.82
CA ASN A 183 15.80 -0.05 -10.18
C ASN A 183 14.54 0.77 -10.55
N ILE A 184 13.39 0.46 -9.92
CA ILE A 184 12.14 1.19 -10.09
C ILE A 184 12.10 2.32 -9.07
N SER A 185 12.04 3.58 -9.56
CA SER A 185 11.86 4.76 -8.72
C SER A 185 10.42 4.88 -8.25
N ILE A 186 10.17 5.53 -7.12
CA ILE A 186 8.84 5.87 -6.64
C ILE A 186 8.61 7.38 -6.78
N LEU A 187 7.47 7.76 -7.33
CA LEU A 187 7.03 9.13 -7.49
C LEU A 187 6.28 9.60 -6.25
N LYS A 188 6.64 10.78 -5.73
CA LYS A 188 6.02 11.39 -4.54
C LYS A 188 5.19 12.60 -4.94
N PRO A 189 3.85 12.58 -4.80
CA PRO A 189 2.98 13.74 -4.97
C PRO A 189 3.46 14.94 -4.14
N GLN A 190 3.46 16.13 -4.75
CA GLN A 190 3.93 17.36 -4.10
C GLN A 190 2.82 18.16 -3.45
N ASN A 191 1.56 17.92 -3.81
CA ASN A 191 0.38 18.60 -3.28
C ASN A 191 -0.77 17.60 -3.07
N GLY A 192 -1.87 18.07 -2.50
CA GLY A 192 -2.98 17.22 -2.08
C GLY A 192 -2.84 16.76 -0.63
N ILE A 193 -3.95 16.33 -0.05
CA ILE A 193 -4.04 15.87 1.34
C ILE A 193 -4.81 14.55 1.38
N ILE A 194 -4.29 13.61 2.14
CA ILE A 194 -5.00 12.42 2.58
C ILE A 194 -5.19 12.53 4.10
N ARG A 195 -6.43 12.34 4.57
CA ARG A 195 -6.77 12.31 5.99
C ARG A 195 -7.09 10.91 6.43
N GLU A 196 -6.67 10.56 7.64
CA GLU A 196 -6.99 9.29 8.27
C GLU A 196 -8.33 9.39 9.03
N MET A 197 -9.19 8.39 8.88
CA MET A 197 -10.32 8.22 9.77
C MET A 197 -9.83 7.79 11.15
N LYS A 198 -10.40 8.36 12.20
CA LYS A 198 -10.02 8.02 13.58
C LYS A 198 -10.28 6.54 13.87
N HIS A 199 -9.29 5.88 14.40
CA HIS A 199 -9.37 4.52 14.92
C HIS A 199 -8.27 4.27 15.97
N GLU A 200 -8.36 3.18 16.70
CA GLU A 200 -7.28 2.77 17.58
C GLU A 200 -6.02 2.37 16.78
N ASP A 201 -4.86 2.84 17.22
CA ASP A 201 -3.60 2.59 16.52
C ASP A 201 -3.24 1.10 16.55
N THR A 202 -3.24 0.46 15.40
CA THR A 202 -2.89 -0.95 15.21
C THR A 202 -1.55 -1.33 15.84
N LYS A 203 -0.59 -0.38 15.92
CA LYS A 203 0.70 -0.59 16.61
C LYS A 203 0.54 -0.87 18.09
N LYS A 204 -0.51 -0.34 18.72
CA LYS A 204 -0.79 -0.52 20.16
C LYS A 204 -1.49 -1.85 20.43
N ILE A 205 -2.12 -2.45 19.43
CA ILE A 205 -2.86 -3.71 19.54
C ILE A 205 -1.88 -4.86 19.26
N LYS A 206 -1.32 -5.44 20.35
CA LYS A 206 -0.29 -6.49 20.29
C LYS A 206 -0.70 -7.70 19.44
N GLU A 207 -1.97 -8.07 19.49
CA GLU A 207 -2.55 -9.21 18.79
C GLU A 207 -2.54 -9.03 17.27
N LEU A 208 -2.60 -7.79 16.78
CA LEU A 208 -2.62 -7.47 15.36
C LEU A 208 -1.21 -7.32 14.76
N ARG A 209 -0.21 -7.02 15.60
CA ARG A 209 1.16 -6.78 15.10
C ARG A 209 1.82 -8.04 14.57
N ASN A 210 2.65 -7.87 13.56
CA ASN A 210 3.69 -8.83 13.26
C ASN A 210 4.76 -8.78 14.36
N LEU A 211 4.98 -9.90 15.06
CA LEU A 211 5.87 -9.93 16.23
C LEU A 211 7.33 -9.68 15.88
N THR A 212 7.72 -9.91 14.63
CA THR A 212 9.11 -9.85 14.18
C THR A 212 9.22 -9.09 12.87
N PHE A 213 8.79 -7.82 12.89
CA PHE A 213 8.86 -6.91 11.73
C PHE A 213 10.20 -6.99 10.98
N ILE A 214 11.33 -6.95 11.72
CA ILE A 214 12.67 -7.02 11.13
C ILE A 214 12.94 -8.40 10.53
N GLU A 215 12.53 -9.47 11.20
CA GLU A 215 12.69 -10.85 10.72
C GLU A 215 11.83 -11.10 9.47
N SER A 216 10.61 -10.57 9.42
CA SER A 216 9.72 -10.69 8.27
C SER A 216 10.32 -10.05 7.01
N VAL A 217 10.82 -8.82 7.13
CA VAL A 217 11.46 -8.14 5.99
C VAL A 217 12.73 -8.87 5.51
N MET A 218 13.48 -9.48 6.43
CA MET A 218 14.70 -10.23 6.09
C MET A 218 14.40 -11.61 5.50
N LYS A 219 13.27 -12.20 5.86
CA LYS A 219 12.82 -13.51 5.36
C LYS A 219 11.99 -13.42 4.08
N ASP A 220 11.85 -12.23 3.50
CA ASP A 220 11.12 -12.09 2.24
C ASP A 220 11.82 -12.91 1.14
N ASN A 221 11.25 -14.08 0.86
CA ASN A 221 11.72 -15.03 -0.15
C ASN A 221 11.20 -14.68 -1.55
N ASN A 222 10.70 -13.47 -1.76
CA ASN A 222 10.15 -13.00 -3.02
C ASN A 222 8.95 -13.87 -3.50
N THR A 223 8.15 -14.37 -2.57
CA THR A 223 6.94 -15.19 -2.87
C THR A 223 5.81 -14.33 -3.41
N TRP A 224 5.11 -14.88 -4.38
CA TRP A 224 3.79 -14.39 -4.82
C TRP A 224 2.70 -15.04 -4.03
#